data_59dec7da104df2b3bade83cd023e84ad
#
_entry.id   59dec7da104df2b3bade83cd023e84ad
#
_cell.length_a   1.000
_cell.length_b   1.000
_cell.length_c   1.000
_cell.angle_alpha   90.00
_cell.angle_beta   90.00
_cell.angle_gamma   90.00
#
_symmetry.space_group_name_H-M   'P 1'
#
loop_
_entity.id
_entity.type
_entity.pdbx_description
1 polymer ?
#
loop_
_entity_poly.entity_id
_entity_poly.type
_entity_poly.pdbx_seq_one_letter_code
_entity_poly.pdbx_strand_id
1 'polypeptide(L)'
;MFKTYMRLLGFARPIKKYAIPYFFYSLFYALFNSLTFMLIIPILNTMFDANYSFEYVEKLPPLELNQDYLATLFNFAYSHIFEQYDRQNVLMLLAIVAICISLMSNLFRYLGAWTMENMRTRTLQRMRNEMFSRVMDMNVGYFSDQRKGDIISKITSDVGVVQFCITNTLQVSFREPFLIIGYIVMMVACLLYT
;
A
#
# COMPACT_ATOMS: atom_id res chain seq x y z
N MET A 1 18.74 -10.37 -18.01
CA MET A 1 18.00 -9.28 -17.34
C MET A 1 17.89 -9.48 -15.83
N PHE A 2 17.40 -10.62 -15.31
CA PHE A 2 17.26 -10.88 -13.87
C PHE A 2 18.58 -10.77 -13.07
N LYS A 3 19.68 -11.29 -13.62
CA LYS A 3 21.02 -11.24 -13.00
C LYS A 3 21.56 -9.80 -12.84
N THR A 4 21.25 -8.92 -13.80
CA THR A 4 21.61 -7.50 -13.76
C THR A 4 20.77 -6.77 -12.71
N TYR A 5 19.47 -7.06 -12.64
CA TYR A 5 18.58 -6.50 -11.63
C TYR A 5 19.00 -6.88 -10.19
N MET A 6 19.40 -8.14 -9.95
CA MET A 6 19.93 -8.58 -8.66
C MET A 6 21.24 -7.89 -8.26
N ARG A 7 22.10 -7.57 -9.23
CA ARG A 7 23.31 -6.75 -8.99
C ARG A 7 22.95 -5.31 -8.59
N LEU A 8 22.00 -4.71 -9.29
CA LEU A 8 21.53 -3.36 -8.98
C LEU A 8 20.86 -3.28 -7.61
N LEU A 9 20.09 -4.30 -7.21
CA LEU A 9 19.55 -4.43 -5.86
C LEU A 9 20.64 -4.45 -4.78
N GLY A 10 21.86 -4.89 -5.12
CA GLY A 10 23.01 -4.83 -4.21
C GLY A 10 23.34 -3.42 -3.71
N PHE A 11 23.09 -2.39 -4.51
CA PHE A 11 23.28 -0.97 -4.12
C PHE A 11 22.22 -0.47 -3.13
N ALA A 12 21.04 -1.07 -3.14
CA ALA A 12 19.94 -0.73 -2.23
C ALA A 12 20.08 -1.34 -0.81
N ARG A 13 21.22 -1.99 -0.49
CA ARG A 13 21.46 -2.55 0.85
C ARG A 13 21.48 -1.46 1.94
N PRO A 14 20.92 -1.68 3.15
CA PRO A 14 20.21 -2.89 3.59
C PRO A 14 18.72 -2.88 3.19
N ILE A 15 18.39 -3.60 2.12
CA ILE A 15 17.01 -3.71 1.59
C ILE A 15 16.03 -4.12 2.69
N LYS A 16 16.42 -5.10 3.51
CA LYS A 16 15.56 -5.64 4.60
C LYS A 16 15.05 -4.56 5.55
N LYS A 17 15.86 -3.54 5.85
CA LYS A 17 15.49 -2.44 6.76
C LYS A 17 14.32 -1.60 6.24
N TYR A 18 14.13 -1.54 4.93
CA TYR A 18 13.08 -0.76 4.27
C TYR A 18 11.96 -1.64 3.73
N ALA A 19 12.28 -2.82 3.20
CA ALA A 19 11.32 -3.75 2.64
C ALA A 19 10.38 -4.33 3.70
N ILE A 20 10.89 -4.68 4.90
CA ILE A 20 10.07 -5.23 5.98
C ILE A 20 9.00 -4.23 6.45
N PRO A 21 9.33 -2.99 6.90
CA PRO A 21 8.29 -2.05 7.30
C PRO A 21 7.36 -1.68 6.14
N TYR A 22 7.88 -1.56 4.92
CA TYR A 22 7.04 -1.30 3.75
C TYR A 22 6.03 -2.42 3.48
N PHE A 23 6.43 -3.68 3.65
CA PHE A 23 5.54 -4.83 3.54
C PHE A 23 4.37 -4.72 4.53
N PHE A 24 4.64 -4.43 5.82
CA PHE A 24 3.60 -4.24 6.81
C PHE A 24 2.69 -3.04 6.49
N TYR A 25 3.26 -1.90 6.10
CA TYR A 25 2.46 -0.74 5.72
C TYR A 25 1.58 -1.01 4.50
N SER A 26 2.09 -1.75 3.50
CA SER A 26 1.32 -2.15 2.32
C SER A 26 0.17 -3.09 2.67
N LEU A 27 0.41 -4.03 3.58
CA LEU A 27 -0.61 -4.96 4.07
C LEU A 27 -1.74 -4.22 4.80
N PHE A 28 -1.39 -3.36 5.77
CA PHE A 28 -2.39 -2.57 6.50
C PHE A 28 -3.12 -1.59 5.57
N TYR A 29 -2.40 -0.96 4.65
CA TYR A 29 -3.03 -0.12 3.63
C TYR A 29 -4.08 -0.89 2.83
N ALA A 30 -3.75 -2.08 2.34
CA ALA A 30 -4.67 -2.91 1.56
C ALA A 30 -5.90 -3.33 2.39
N LEU A 31 -5.71 -3.74 3.66
CA LEU A 31 -6.78 -4.10 4.57
C LEU A 31 -7.76 -2.92 4.80
N PHE A 32 -7.24 -1.77 5.22
CA PHE A 32 -8.09 -0.60 5.49
C PHE A 32 -8.75 -0.06 4.22
N ASN A 33 -8.04 -0.12 3.09
CA ASN A 33 -8.60 0.29 1.80
C ASN A 33 -9.76 -0.61 1.38
N SER A 34 -9.64 -1.93 1.53
CA SER A 34 -10.72 -2.88 1.24
C SER A 34 -11.92 -2.68 2.18
N LEU A 35 -11.67 -2.44 3.47
CA LEU A 35 -12.73 -2.12 4.43
C LEU A 35 -13.49 -0.83 4.07
N THR A 36 -12.80 0.19 3.54
CA THR A 36 -13.45 1.43 3.09
C THR A 36 -14.46 1.15 1.97
N PHE A 37 -14.11 0.30 1.01
CA PHE A 37 -15.05 -0.09 -0.06
C PHE A 37 -16.21 -0.94 0.46
N MET A 38 -15.96 -1.84 1.41
CA MET A 38 -17.00 -2.67 2.01
C MET A 38 -18.07 -1.83 2.74
N LEU A 39 -17.68 -0.71 3.32
CA LEU A 39 -18.62 0.22 3.99
C LEU A 39 -19.57 0.96 3.03
N ILE A 40 -19.28 1.00 1.75
CA ILE A 40 -20.15 1.66 0.76
C ILE A 40 -21.49 0.93 0.66
N ILE A 41 -21.49 -0.40 0.73
CA ILE A 41 -22.72 -1.21 0.61
C ILE A 41 -23.76 -0.85 1.68
N PRO A 42 -23.44 -0.92 2.99
CA PRO A 42 -24.41 -0.56 4.02
C PRO A 42 -24.82 0.93 4.00
N ILE A 43 -23.93 1.82 3.59
CA ILE A 43 -24.28 3.25 3.42
C ILE A 43 -25.34 3.39 2.33
N LEU A 44 -25.17 2.75 1.18
CA LEU A 44 -26.14 2.80 0.08
C LEU A 44 -27.48 2.15 0.48
N ASN A 45 -27.42 0.98 1.10
CA ASN A 45 -28.63 0.29 1.55
C ASN A 45 -29.42 1.14 2.56
N THR A 46 -28.74 1.75 3.53
CA THR A 46 -29.37 2.65 4.49
C THR A 46 -29.95 3.91 3.84
N MET A 47 -29.38 4.40 2.75
CA MET A 47 -29.89 5.58 2.04
C MET A 47 -31.11 5.28 1.16
N PHE A 48 -31.07 4.17 0.41
CA PHE A 48 -32.04 3.92 -0.67
C PHE A 48 -33.16 2.95 -0.27
N ASP A 49 -32.94 2.07 0.69
CA ASP A 49 -33.95 1.10 1.11
C ASP A 49 -34.65 1.57 2.40
N ALA A 50 -35.93 1.97 2.28
CA ALA A 50 -36.71 2.44 3.41
C ALA A 50 -37.05 1.33 4.41
N ASN A 51 -37.08 0.07 3.95
CA ASN A 51 -37.42 -1.14 4.73
C ASN A 51 -36.21 -1.99 5.08
N TYR A 52 -35.02 -1.46 4.88
CA TYR A 52 -33.79 -2.21 5.16
C TYR A 52 -33.67 -2.43 6.68
N SER A 53 -34.00 -3.64 7.10
CA SER A 53 -33.76 -4.16 8.44
C SER A 53 -32.65 -5.18 8.35
N PHE A 54 -31.57 -4.99 9.12
CA PHE A 54 -30.52 -5.99 9.21
C PHE A 54 -31.06 -7.23 9.91
N GLU A 55 -30.68 -8.40 9.43
CA GLU A 55 -30.96 -9.65 10.10
C GLU A 55 -30.22 -9.64 11.45
N TYR A 56 -30.99 -9.57 12.54
CA TYR A 56 -30.46 -9.47 13.90
C TYR A 56 -29.69 -10.74 14.25
N VAL A 57 -28.41 -10.65 14.48
CA VAL A 57 -27.57 -11.75 14.93
C VAL A 57 -27.31 -11.60 16.43
N GLU A 58 -28.06 -12.33 17.25
CA GLU A 58 -28.02 -12.26 18.71
C GLU A 58 -26.70 -12.74 19.35
N LYS A 59 -25.91 -13.55 18.66
CA LYS A 59 -24.68 -14.14 19.20
C LYS A 59 -23.48 -13.90 18.29
N LEU A 60 -22.34 -13.58 18.90
CA LEU A 60 -21.05 -13.59 18.19
C LEU A 60 -20.86 -14.94 17.48
N PRO A 61 -20.65 -14.95 16.18
CA PRO A 61 -20.39 -16.20 15.46
C PRO A 61 -19.14 -16.87 16.04
N PRO A 62 -19.16 -18.20 16.24
CA PRO A 62 -17.97 -18.93 16.68
C PRO A 62 -16.84 -18.71 15.68
N LEU A 63 -15.59 -18.65 16.15
CA LEU A 63 -14.38 -18.48 15.34
C LEU A 63 -14.18 -19.67 14.39
N GLU A 64 -14.98 -19.74 13.36
CA GLU A 64 -14.81 -20.68 12.26
C GLU A 64 -14.29 -19.87 11.05
N LEU A 65 -13.21 -20.35 10.43
CA LEU A 65 -12.69 -19.82 9.16
C LEU A 65 -13.64 -20.18 8.00
N ASN A 66 -14.91 -19.82 8.15
CA ASN A 66 -15.91 -19.99 7.12
C ASN A 66 -16.05 -18.66 6.34
N GLN A 67 -16.36 -18.73 5.05
CA GLN A 67 -16.51 -17.54 4.20
C GLN A 67 -17.60 -16.61 4.72
N ASP A 68 -18.63 -17.17 5.38
CA ASP A 68 -19.74 -16.44 5.99
C ASP A 68 -19.39 -15.72 7.29
N TYR A 69 -18.25 -16.05 7.91
CA TYR A 69 -17.84 -15.47 9.19
C TYR A 69 -17.64 -13.95 9.11
N LEU A 70 -17.01 -13.47 8.05
CA LEU A 70 -16.80 -12.04 7.84
C LEU A 70 -18.12 -11.30 7.63
N ALA A 71 -19.04 -11.86 6.87
CA ALA A 71 -20.36 -11.29 6.64
C ALA A 71 -21.19 -11.28 7.92
N THR A 72 -21.18 -12.36 8.69
CA THR A 72 -21.90 -12.48 9.96
C THR A 72 -21.32 -11.55 11.04
N LEU A 73 -20.01 -11.41 11.11
CA LEU A 73 -19.34 -10.47 12.03
C LEU A 73 -19.65 -9.03 11.68
N PHE A 74 -19.76 -8.74 10.40
CA PHE A 74 -20.17 -7.43 9.89
C PHE A 74 -21.64 -7.14 10.25
N ASN A 75 -22.54 -8.10 10.00
CA ASN A 75 -23.96 -8.00 10.33
C ASN A 75 -24.17 -7.90 11.84
N PHE A 76 -23.39 -8.61 12.65
CA PHE A 76 -23.43 -8.49 14.12
C PHE A 76 -23.02 -7.08 14.59
N ALA A 77 -21.93 -6.53 14.07
CA ALA A 77 -21.49 -5.20 14.43
C ALA A 77 -22.51 -4.12 14.00
N TYR A 78 -23.17 -4.32 12.87
CA TYR A 78 -24.20 -3.43 12.35
C TYR A 78 -25.52 -3.54 13.10
N SER A 79 -26.03 -4.74 13.35
CA SER A 79 -27.32 -4.96 13.99
C SER A 79 -27.38 -4.30 15.38
N HIS A 80 -26.28 -4.41 16.13
CA HIS A 80 -26.18 -3.81 17.47
C HIS A 80 -26.20 -2.28 17.47
N ILE A 81 -25.74 -1.65 16.40
CA ILE A 81 -25.75 -0.19 16.22
C ILE A 81 -27.13 0.30 15.76
N PHE A 82 -27.80 -0.46 14.88
CA PHE A 82 -29.11 -0.09 14.32
C PHE A 82 -30.25 -0.17 15.32
N GLU A 83 -30.19 -1.07 16.31
CA GLU A 83 -31.23 -1.23 17.32
C GLU A 83 -31.30 -0.04 18.29
N GLN A 84 -30.22 0.67 18.46
CA GLN A 84 -30.06 1.71 19.48
C GLN A 84 -30.20 3.15 18.95
N TYR A 85 -30.15 3.36 17.62
CA TYR A 85 -30.09 4.70 17.03
C TYR A 85 -31.05 4.86 15.86
N ASP A 86 -31.63 6.08 15.76
CA ASP A 86 -32.45 6.52 14.63
C ASP A 86 -31.65 6.49 13.33
N ARG A 87 -32.27 6.25 12.18
CA ARG A 87 -31.67 6.11 10.84
C ARG A 87 -30.67 7.23 10.50
N GLN A 88 -30.99 8.47 10.87
CA GLN A 88 -30.07 9.60 10.63
C GLN A 88 -28.78 9.48 11.44
N ASN A 89 -28.87 9.04 12.69
CA ASN A 89 -27.74 8.85 13.58
C ASN A 89 -26.84 7.69 13.09
N VAL A 90 -27.45 6.63 12.58
CA VAL A 90 -26.72 5.49 11.99
C VAL A 90 -25.94 5.92 10.74
N LEU A 91 -26.56 6.68 9.83
CA LEU A 91 -25.87 7.22 8.66
C LEU A 91 -24.70 8.12 9.05
N MET A 92 -24.89 8.98 10.04
CA MET A 92 -23.81 9.84 10.55
C MET A 92 -22.67 9.02 11.14
N LEU A 93 -22.98 7.99 11.92
CA LEU A 93 -21.99 7.10 12.52
C LEU A 93 -21.20 6.32 11.45
N LEU A 94 -21.89 5.76 10.45
CA LEU A 94 -21.27 5.08 9.31
C LEU A 94 -20.34 5.99 8.53
N ALA A 95 -20.76 7.24 8.30
CA ALA A 95 -19.93 8.23 7.62
C ALA A 95 -18.66 8.56 8.44
N ILE A 96 -18.78 8.73 9.76
CA ILE A 96 -17.62 8.97 10.64
C ILE A 96 -16.67 7.78 10.62
N VAL A 97 -17.17 6.55 10.72
CA VAL A 97 -16.38 5.33 10.68
C VAL A 97 -15.64 5.21 9.33
N ALA A 98 -16.35 5.48 8.22
CA ALA A 98 -15.74 5.46 6.88
C ALA A 98 -14.60 6.49 6.75
N ILE A 99 -14.80 7.70 7.29
CA ILE A 99 -13.76 8.73 7.31
C ILE A 99 -12.57 8.26 8.15
N CYS A 100 -12.78 7.71 9.34
CA CYS A 100 -11.70 7.21 10.20
C CYS A 100 -10.91 6.09 9.54
N ILE A 101 -11.57 5.12 8.92
CA ILE A 101 -10.92 4.01 8.20
C ILE A 101 -10.14 4.54 6.99
N SER A 102 -10.71 5.48 6.23
CA SER A 102 -10.04 6.12 5.10
C SER A 102 -8.80 6.91 5.53
N LEU A 103 -8.88 7.65 6.64
CA LEU A 103 -7.73 8.35 7.21
C LEU A 103 -6.62 7.38 7.61
N MET A 104 -6.99 6.24 8.25
CA MET A 104 -6.04 5.20 8.64
C MET A 104 -5.37 4.56 7.41
N SER A 105 -6.14 4.23 6.39
CA SER A 105 -5.63 3.75 5.10
C SER A 105 -4.60 4.73 4.51
N ASN A 106 -4.96 6.01 4.41
CA ASN A 106 -4.07 7.03 3.87
C ASN A 106 -2.81 7.26 4.72
N LEU A 107 -2.92 7.11 6.05
CA LEU A 107 -1.76 7.16 6.96
C LEU A 107 -0.76 6.05 6.63
N PHE A 108 -1.21 4.79 6.52
CA PHE A 108 -0.33 3.68 6.16
C PHE A 108 0.27 3.82 4.76
N ARG A 109 -0.50 4.34 3.80
CA ARG A 109 0.01 4.69 2.47
C ARG A 109 1.14 5.71 2.54
N TYR A 110 0.97 6.75 3.34
CA TYR A 110 1.97 7.79 3.54
C TYR A 110 3.25 7.24 4.20
N LEU A 111 3.12 6.44 5.27
CA LEU A 111 4.25 5.82 5.95
C LEU A 111 5.03 4.88 5.01
N GLY A 112 4.32 4.13 4.17
CA GLY A 112 4.93 3.30 3.14
C GLY A 112 5.70 4.13 2.10
N ALA A 113 5.09 5.19 1.58
CA ALA A 113 5.72 6.10 0.63
C ALA A 113 6.96 6.77 1.23
N TRP A 114 6.89 7.24 2.46
CA TRP A 114 8.01 7.83 3.19
C TRP A 114 9.17 6.86 3.37
N THR A 115 8.86 5.60 3.71
CA THR A 115 9.87 4.54 3.85
C THR A 115 10.59 4.27 2.53
N MET A 116 9.84 4.21 1.41
CA MET A 116 10.41 4.01 0.07
C MET A 116 11.23 5.20 -0.41
N GLU A 117 10.79 6.43 -0.12
CA GLU A 117 11.54 7.62 -0.50
C GLU A 117 12.88 7.73 0.26
N ASN A 118 12.92 7.35 1.52
CA ASN A 118 14.16 7.25 2.29
C ASN A 118 15.13 6.20 1.70
N MET A 119 14.60 5.05 1.28
CA MET A 119 15.39 4.04 0.59
C MET A 119 15.93 4.59 -0.75
N ARG A 120 15.06 5.27 -1.50
CA ARG A 120 15.37 5.90 -2.78
C ARG A 120 16.54 6.87 -2.67
N THR A 121 16.46 7.82 -1.76
CA THR A 121 17.48 8.84 -1.55
C THR A 121 18.82 8.23 -1.15
N ARG A 122 18.83 7.26 -0.24
CA ARG A 122 20.06 6.58 0.19
C ARG A 122 20.68 5.73 -0.91
N THR A 123 19.87 5.07 -1.73
CA THR A 123 20.36 4.29 -2.88
C THR A 123 21.03 5.21 -3.89
N LEU A 124 20.39 6.34 -4.22
CA LEU A 124 20.93 7.35 -5.11
C LEU A 124 22.28 7.89 -4.62
N GLN A 125 22.35 8.26 -3.34
CA GLN A 125 23.57 8.76 -2.72
C GLN A 125 24.72 7.74 -2.81
N ARG A 126 24.46 6.46 -2.52
CA ARG A 126 25.47 5.41 -2.62
C ARG A 126 25.96 5.18 -4.04
N MET A 127 25.03 5.13 -4.99
CA MET A 127 25.41 4.96 -6.40
C MET A 127 26.28 6.13 -6.88
N ARG A 128 25.91 7.35 -6.54
CA ARG A 128 26.70 8.54 -6.88
C ARG A 128 28.07 8.53 -6.22
N ASN A 129 28.16 8.20 -4.94
CA ASN A 129 29.44 8.12 -4.23
C ASN A 129 30.36 7.04 -4.82
N GLU A 130 29.83 5.87 -5.14
CA GLU A 130 30.58 4.78 -5.76
C GLU A 130 31.11 5.19 -7.13
N MET A 131 30.27 5.83 -7.95
CA MET A 131 30.71 6.32 -9.27
C MET A 131 31.73 7.43 -9.13
N PHE A 132 31.53 8.36 -8.23
CA PHE A 132 32.47 9.45 -7.98
C PHE A 132 33.84 8.92 -7.52
N SER A 133 33.85 7.97 -6.57
CA SER A 133 35.11 7.32 -6.13
C SER A 133 35.85 6.69 -7.31
N ARG A 134 35.15 5.95 -8.16
CA ARG A 134 35.76 5.30 -9.34
C ARG A 134 36.30 6.31 -10.35
N VAL A 135 35.63 7.44 -10.50
CA VAL A 135 36.08 8.53 -11.39
C VAL A 135 37.35 9.18 -10.83
N MET A 136 37.43 9.36 -9.51
CA MET A 136 38.64 9.93 -8.86
C MET A 136 39.85 9.00 -8.95
N ASP A 137 39.65 7.70 -9.04
CA ASP A 137 40.71 6.69 -9.21
C ASP A 137 41.22 6.58 -10.68
N MET A 138 40.58 7.30 -11.64
CA MET A 138 41.00 7.28 -13.04
C MET A 138 42.18 8.19 -13.29
N ASN A 139 43.05 7.78 -14.25
CA ASN A 139 44.19 8.61 -14.67
C ASN A 139 43.72 9.95 -15.28
N VAL A 140 44.42 11.03 -14.94
CA VAL A 140 44.13 12.39 -15.42
C VAL A 140 44.07 12.47 -16.96
N GLY A 141 44.86 11.71 -17.66
CA GLY A 141 44.84 11.63 -19.13
C GLY A 141 43.53 11.09 -19.75
N TYR A 142 42.65 10.52 -18.94
CA TYR A 142 41.33 10.06 -19.39
C TYR A 142 40.33 11.22 -19.56
N PHE A 143 40.56 12.37 -18.91
CA PHE A 143 39.65 13.50 -18.86
C PHE A 143 39.87 14.46 -20.04
N SER A 144 39.26 14.18 -21.19
CA SER A 144 39.04 15.19 -22.24
C SER A 144 37.75 15.99 -21.95
N ASP A 145 37.58 17.15 -22.55
CA ASP A 145 36.41 18.03 -22.31
C ASP A 145 35.11 17.32 -22.70
N GLN A 146 35.11 16.55 -23.77
CA GLN A 146 33.95 15.77 -24.20
C GLN A 146 33.61 14.63 -23.22
N ARG A 147 34.61 13.99 -22.62
CA ARG A 147 34.40 12.91 -21.64
C ARG A 147 33.96 13.42 -20.28
N LYS A 148 34.37 14.62 -19.88
CA LYS A 148 33.89 15.27 -18.65
C LYS A 148 32.37 15.45 -18.65
N GLY A 149 31.81 15.96 -19.76
CA GLY A 149 30.38 16.13 -19.91
C GLY A 149 29.60 14.83 -19.84
N ASP A 150 30.10 13.77 -20.50
CA ASP A 150 29.50 12.43 -20.48
C ASP A 150 29.51 11.81 -19.05
N ILE A 151 30.64 11.94 -18.33
CA ILE A 151 30.75 11.45 -16.95
C ILE A 151 29.75 12.17 -16.03
N ILE A 152 29.66 13.50 -16.13
CA ILE A 152 28.72 14.31 -15.33
C ILE A 152 27.28 13.90 -15.63
N SER A 153 26.93 13.72 -16.90
CA SER A 153 25.60 13.28 -17.32
C SER A 153 25.26 11.91 -16.74
N LYS A 154 26.18 10.94 -16.82
CA LYS A 154 25.98 9.58 -16.26
C LYS A 154 25.77 9.59 -14.75
N ILE A 155 26.56 10.36 -13.99
CA ILE A 155 26.43 10.45 -12.53
C ILE A 155 25.13 11.18 -12.12
N THR A 156 24.70 12.17 -12.91
CA THR A 156 23.55 13.01 -12.54
C THR A 156 22.24 12.42 -13.02
N SER A 157 22.16 12.06 -14.29
CA SER A 157 20.92 11.63 -14.97
C SER A 157 20.72 10.12 -14.93
N ASP A 158 21.67 9.35 -15.46
CA ASP A 158 21.48 7.91 -15.67
C ASP A 158 21.34 7.14 -14.35
N VAL A 159 22.11 7.54 -13.33
CA VAL A 159 21.98 6.96 -11.98
C VAL A 159 20.59 7.21 -11.38
N GLY A 160 19.99 8.37 -11.64
CA GLY A 160 18.63 8.69 -11.22
C GLY A 160 17.59 7.77 -11.85
N VAL A 161 17.71 7.50 -13.14
CA VAL A 161 16.81 6.58 -13.86
C VAL A 161 16.93 5.15 -13.32
N VAL A 162 18.14 4.65 -13.15
CA VAL A 162 18.40 3.29 -12.62
C VAL A 162 17.82 3.15 -11.21
N GLN A 163 18.05 4.13 -10.34
CA GLN A 163 17.55 4.15 -8.98
C GLN A 163 16.00 4.16 -8.96
N PHE A 164 15.37 4.98 -9.82
CA PHE A 164 13.91 5.01 -9.95
C PHE A 164 13.36 3.63 -10.36
N CYS A 165 13.95 2.98 -11.35
CA CYS A 165 13.55 1.63 -11.77
C CYS A 165 13.62 0.62 -10.61
N ILE A 166 14.69 0.63 -9.83
CA ILE A 166 14.86 -0.30 -8.70
C ILE A 166 13.76 -0.08 -7.65
N THR A 167 13.57 1.16 -7.22
CA THR A 167 12.63 1.47 -6.13
C THR A 167 11.18 1.32 -6.56
N ASN A 168 10.85 1.74 -7.78
CA ASN A 168 9.50 1.59 -8.32
C ASN A 168 9.10 0.12 -8.49
N THR A 169 10.01 -0.73 -9.01
CA THR A 169 9.75 -2.16 -9.15
C THR A 169 9.50 -2.82 -7.78
N LEU A 170 10.29 -2.49 -6.76
CA LEU A 170 10.06 -3.00 -5.40
C LEU A 170 8.71 -2.51 -4.84
N GLN A 171 8.39 -1.24 -5.04
CA GLN A 171 7.14 -0.66 -4.57
C GLN A 171 5.92 -1.37 -5.19
N VAL A 172 5.91 -1.53 -6.50
CA VAL A 172 4.82 -2.19 -7.23
C VAL A 172 4.74 -3.68 -6.85
N SER A 173 5.88 -4.38 -6.77
CA SER A 173 5.92 -5.82 -6.45
C SER A 173 5.36 -6.17 -5.07
N PHE A 174 5.39 -5.25 -4.11
CA PHE A 174 4.81 -5.49 -2.79
C PHE A 174 3.38 -4.96 -2.66
N ARG A 175 3.11 -3.76 -3.13
CA ARG A 175 1.81 -3.12 -2.92
C ARG A 175 0.70 -3.73 -3.77
N GLU A 176 0.94 -3.91 -5.06
CA GLU A 176 -0.12 -4.32 -6.00
C GLU A 176 -0.68 -5.74 -5.71
N PRO A 177 0.12 -6.76 -5.39
CA PRO A 177 -0.44 -8.08 -5.04
C PRO A 177 -1.38 -8.03 -3.85
N PHE A 178 -1.07 -7.24 -2.81
CA PHE A 178 -1.96 -7.11 -1.65
C PHE A 178 -3.28 -6.43 -1.99
N LEU A 179 -3.25 -5.39 -2.84
CA LEU A 179 -4.47 -4.75 -3.31
C LEU A 179 -5.32 -5.69 -4.16
N ILE A 180 -4.70 -6.42 -5.08
CA ILE A 180 -5.41 -7.40 -5.93
C ILE A 180 -6.09 -8.46 -5.06
N ILE A 181 -5.37 -9.04 -4.11
CA ILE A 181 -5.92 -10.04 -3.19
C ILE A 181 -7.07 -9.42 -2.37
N GLY A 182 -6.88 -8.22 -1.82
CA GLY A 182 -7.91 -7.52 -1.07
C GLY A 182 -9.19 -7.28 -1.88
N TYR A 183 -9.06 -6.86 -3.14
CA TYR A 183 -10.22 -6.64 -4.02
C TYR A 183 -10.89 -7.95 -4.44
N ILE A 184 -10.14 -9.02 -4.70
CA ILE A 184 -10.71 -10.35 -5.00
C ILE A 184 -11.52 -10.86 -3.80
N VAL A 185 -10.96 -10.80 -2.59
CA VAL A 185 -11.65 -11.20 -1.36
C VAL A 185 -12.93 -10.39 -1.18
N MET A 186 -12.86 -9.07 -1.37
CA MET A 186 -14.02 -8.19 -1.30
C MET A 186 -15.08 -8.54 -2.35
N MET A 187 -14.68 -8.79 -3.60
CA MET A 187 -15.60 -9.14 -4.68
C MET A 187 -16.32 -10.45 -4.39
N VAL A 188 -15.61 -11.48 -3.90
CA VAL A 188 -16.21 -12.74 -3.49
C VAL A 188 -17.16 -12.55 -2.32
N ALA A 189 -16.79 -11.79 -1.30
CA ALA A 189 -17.65 -11.49 -0.17
C ALA A 189 -18.91 -10.72 -0.59
N CYS A 190 -18.79 -9.75 -1.51
CA CYS A 190 -19.93 -9.00 -2.02
C CYS A 190 -20.88 -9.89 -2.87
N LEU A 191 -20.32 -10.77 -3.70
CA LEU A 191 -21.11 -11.67 -4.55
C LEU A 191 -21.92 -12.70 -3.72
N LEU A 192 -21.36 -13.12 -2.58
CA LEU A 192 -22.05 -14.04 -1.66
C LEU A 192 -23.18 -13.35 -0.87
N TYR A 193 -23.10 -12.01 -0.74
CA TYR A 193 -24.11 -11.22 -0.03
C TYR A 193 -25.30 -10.82 -0.93
N THR A 194 -25.16 -10.87 -2.25
CA THR A 194 -26.22 -10.57 -3.23
C THR A 194 -26.95 -11.83 -3.64
#